data_fd8f03e184bffab0b3686a54b90bf906
#
_entry.id   fd8f03e184bffab0b3686a54b90bf906
#
_cell.length_a   1.000
_cell.length_b   1.000
_cell.length_c   1.000
_cell.angle_alpha   90.00
_cell.angle_beta   90.00
_cell.angle_gamma   90.00
#
_symmetry.space_group_name_H-M   'P 1'
#
loop_
_entity.id
_entity.type
_entity.pdbx_description
1 polymer ?
#
loop_
_entity_poly.entity_id
_entity_poly.type
_entity_poly.pdbx_seq_one_letter_code
_entity_poly.pdbx_strand_id
1 'polypeptide(L)'
;MKLNSYIIIAFLSFFIVSCGSKKSVVSSKNRVSEETSTIKRLPSVHQNEHIKNLTKKNKNLNEYTLTYIQKYAPLAVIKMHEFKIPASITLAQGILESGNGRSILALKSNNHFGIKCHKGWEGKSVYHDDDEKDDCFRKYAYVENSYNDHSEFLTGRKRYAFLFKISITNYQAWAKGLKKAGYATDIEYPTKLINIIEDYKLYEFDTVKKSDLKKYKKEVEEIKPISVSVATTTELSSGKIHTVKKGETLYSISRKYNITVLQLTEGNNLTDNSISIGQKLIIK
;
A
#
# COMPACT_ATOMS: atom_id res chain seq x y z
N MET A 1 5.53 -47.02 63.43
CA MET A 1 5.06 -48.30 62.81
C MET A 1 5.15 -48.07 61.28
N LYS A 2 6.18 -48.53 60.60
CA LYS A 2 6.39 -49.75 59.81
C LYS A 2 5.17 -50.05 58.93
N LEU A 3 5.33 -49.90 57.56
CA LEU A 3 5.45 -51.06 56.66
C LEU A 3 5.55 -50.59 55.23
N ASN A 4 6.68 -50.80 54.52
CA ASN A 4 6.98 -51.75 53.44
C ASN A 4 6.08 -51.63 52.19
N SER A 5 6.57 -51.11 51.12
CA SER A 5 7.49 -51.72 50.13
C SER A 5 6.91 -52.97 49.44
N TYR A 6 6.54 -52.87 48.18
CA TYR A 6 6.82 -53.91 47.13
C TYR A 6 6.87 -53.27 45.77
N ILE A 7 8.05 -53.33 45.18
CA ILE A 7 8.38 -53.04 43.77
C ILE A 7 7.98 -54.28 43.00
N ILE A 8 7.14 -54.12 41.98
CA ILE A 8 6.97 -55.12 40.92
C ILE A 8 7.53 -54.54 39.62
N ILE A 9 8.68 -55.10 39.25
CA ILE A 9 9.35 -54.88 37.95
C ILE A 9 8.68 -55.82 36.93
N ALA A 10 7.95 -55.25 35.98
CA ALA A 10 7.49 -56.00 34.80
C ALA A 10 8.41 -55.66 33.63
N PHE A 11 9.21 -56.67 33.24
CA PHE A 11 10.02 -56.66 32.01
C PHE A 11 9.07 -56.80 30.83
N LEU A 12 9.00 -55.76 29.98
CA LEU A 12 8.32 -55.81 28.70
C LEU A 12 9.39 -55.80 27.58
N SER A 13 9.61 -56.97 26.98
CA SER A 13 10.51 -57.19 25.87
C SER A 13 9.99 -56.46 24.62
N PHE A 14 10.75 -55.47 24.16
CA PHE A 14 10.46 -54.75 22.94
C PHE A 14 11.08 -55.47 21.75
N PHE A 15 10.26 -56.04 20.88
CA PHE A 15 10.67 -56.54 19.58
C PHE A 15 10.95 -55.37 18.63
N ILE A 16 12.19 -55.20 18.23
CA ILE A 16 12.60 -54.24 17.22
C ILE A 16 12.35 -54.85 15.83
N VAL A 17 11.28 -54.44 15.19
CA VAL A 17 11.07 -54.66 13.76
C VAL A 17 11.79 -53.57 12.97
N SER A 18 12.96 -53.90 12.44
CA SER A 18 13.71 -53.05 11.52
C SER A 18 13.00 -53.02 10.17
N CYS A 19 12.29 -51.93 9.87
CA CYS A 19 11.74 -51.68 8.55
C CYS A 19 12.70 -50.79 7.76
N GLY A 20 13.41 -51.37 6.82
CA GLY A 20 14.35 -50.70 5.94
C GLY A 20 13.66 -49.70 5.02
N SER A 21 13.75 -48.42 5.32
CA SER A 21 13.31 -47.35 4.44
C SER A 21 14.34 -47.11 3.31
N LYS A 22 14.00 -47.48 2.09
CA LYS A 22 14.71 -47.03 0.90
C LYS A 22 14.67 -45.52 0.81
N LYS A 23 15.82 -44.85 0.96
CA LYS A 23 15.98 -43.42 0.68
C LYS A 23 15.80 -43.19 -0.83
N SER A 24 14.63 -42.73 -1.24
CA SER A 24 14.46 -42.09 -2.53
C SER A 24 15.08 -40.71 -2.44
N VAL A 25 16.17 -40.49 -3.16
CA VAL A 25 16.73 -39.14 -3.37
C VAL A 25 15.73 -38.38 -4.24
N VAL A 26 14.85 -37.61 -3.61
CA VAL A 26 14.06 -36.65 -4.33
C VAL A 26 14.95 -35.45 -4.61
N SER A 27 15.44 -35.38 -5.85
CA SER A 27 16.06 -34.18 -6.40
C SER A 27 15.02 -33.05 -6.32
N SER A 28 15.13 -32.18 -5.32
CA SER A 28 14.35 -30.97 -5.26
C SER A 28 14.87 -30.01 -6.34
N LYS A 29 14.36 -30.15 -7.56
CA LYS A 29 14.32 -29.04 -8.49
C LYS A 29 13.56 -27.92 -7.77
N ASN A 30 14.29 -26.89 -7.35
CA ASN A 30 13.72 -25.62 -6.96
C ASN A 30 12.86 -25.11 -8.14
N ARG A 31 11.60 -25.49 -8.17
CA ARG A 31 10.59 -24.69 -8.83
C ARG A 31 10.46 -23.44 -7.96
N VAL A 32 11.18 -22.39 -8.35
CA VAL A 32 10.71 -21.04 -8.10
C VAL A 32 9.35 -21.00 -8.78
N SER A 33 8.28 -21.24 -8.02
CA SER A 33 6.95 -20.89 -8.45
C SER A 33 7.00 -19.36 -8.60
N GLU A 34 7.13 -18.87 -9.84
CA GLU A 34 6.60 -17.57 -10.19
C GLU A 34 5.15 -17.57 -9.69
N GLU A 35 4.94 -17.02 -8.52
CA GLU A 35 3.62 -16.54 -8.12
C GLU A 35 3.25 -15.47 -9.14
N THR A 36 2.67 -15.92 -10.24
CA THR A 36 1.92 -15.06 -11.15
C THR A 36 0.88 -14.42 -10.26
N SER A 37 1.13 -13.18 -9.84
CA SER A 37 0.20 -12.39 -9.08
C SER A 37 -1.07 -12.31 -9.93
N THR A 38 -2.03 -13.15 -9.61
CA THR A 38 -3.39 -12.95 -10.10
C THR A 38 -3.80 -11.61 -9.54
N ILE A 39 -3.63 -10.55 -10.35
CA ILE A 39 -4.17 -9.23 -10.05
C ILE A 39 -5.66 -9.48 -9.84
N LYS A 40 -6.07 -9.53 -8.58
CA LYS A 40 -7.48 -9.68 -8.22
C LYS A 40 -8.17 -8.47 -8.79
N ARG A 41 -8.90 -8.65 -9.91
CA ARG A 41 -9.58 -7.55 -10.58
C ARG A 41 -10.58 -6.96 -9.59
N LEU A 42 -10.35 -5.71 -9.21
CA LEU A 42 -11.25 -4.99 -8.32
C LEU A 42 -12.55 -4.65 -9.09
N PRO A 43 -13.71 -4.68 -8.42
CA PRO A 43 -14.96 -4.27 -9.03
C PRO A 43 -14.90 -2.80 -9.42
N SER A 44 -15.58 -2.40 -10.49
CA SER A 44 -15.76 -0.99 -10.82
C SER A 44 -16.70 -0.32 -9.79
N VAL A 45 -16.39 0.92 -9.46
CA VAL A 45 -17.23 1.81 -8.65
C VAL A 45 -17.50 3.12 -9.42
N HIS A 46 -17.61 3.02 -10.76
CA HIS A 46 -17.74 4.14 -11.69
C HIS A 46 -16.58 5.15 -11.64
N GLN A 47 -15.42 4.74 -11.14
CA GLN A 47 -14.26 5.62 -11.01
C GLN A 47 -13.81 6.26 -12.33
N ASN A 48 -13.95 5.58 -13.46
CA ASN A 48 -13.60 6.11 -14.78
C ASN A 48 -14.56 7.22 -15.21
N GLU A 49 -15.85 7.04 -14.95
CA GLU A 49 -16.89 8.05 -15.22
C GLU A 49 -16.71 9.26 -14.29
N HIS A 50 -16.46 9.02 -13.03
CA HIS A 50 -16.15 10.04 -12.04
C HIS A 50 -14.99 10.93 -12.52
N ILE A 51 -13.84 10.34 -12.90
CA ILE A 51 -12.69 11.08 -13.42
C ILE A 51 -13.04 11.86 -14.68
N LYS A 52 -13.75 11.25 -15.63
CA LYS A 52 -14.20 11.92 -16.86
C LYS A 52 -15.06 13.15 -16.55
N ASN A 53 -15.93 13.07 -15.55
CA ASN A 53 -16.79 14.18 -15.14
C ASN A 53 -16.01 15.29 -14.42
N LEU A 54 -15.02 14.93 -13.60
CA LEU A 54 -14.11 15.88 -12.95
C LEU A 54 -13.29 16.66 -13.99
N THR A 55 -12.65 15.96 -14.93
CA THR A 55 -11.74 16.56 -15.93
C THR A 55 -12.47 17.43 -16.95
N LYS A 56 -13.77 17.16 -17.23
CA LYS A 56 -14.60 18.04 -18.05
C LYS A 56 -14.82 19.41 -17.39
N LYS A 57 -14.92 19.45 -16.06
CA LYS A 57 -15.23 20.67 -15.27
C LYS A 57 -13.97 21.43 -14.88
N ASN A 58 -12.87 20.73 -14.62
CA ASN A 58 -11.61 21.33 -14.24
C ASN A 58 -10.43 20.59 -14.92
N LYS A 59 -9.76 21.30 -15.82
CA LYS A 59 -8.60 20.77 -16.59
C LYS A 59 -7.28 20.84 -15.80
N ASN A 60 -7.25 21.54 -14.67
CA ASN A 60 -6.03 21.79 -13.89
C ASN A 60 -5.84 20.81 -12.73
N LEU A 61 -6.61 19.71 -12.67
CA LEU A 61 -6.46 18.70 -11.65
C LEU A 61 -5.15 17.93 -11.80
N ASN A 62 -4.58 17.51 -10.67
CA ASN A 62 -3.34 16.76 -10.67
C ASN A 62 -3.56 15.36 -11.26
N GLU A 63 -2.89 15.05 -12.37
CA GLU A 63 -3.00 13.77 -13.06
C GLU A 63 -2.63 12.55 -12.20
N TYR A 64 -1.68 12.71 -11.27
CA TYR A 64 -1.30 11.61 -10.36
C TYR A 64 -2.38 11.30 -9.35
N THR A 65 -3.05 12.35 -8.86
CA THR A 65 -4.21 12.18 -7.98
C THR A 65 -5.34 11.49 -8.72
N LEU A 66 -5.63 11.90 -9.96
CA LEU A 66 -6.63 11.23 -10.80
C LEU A 66 -6.30 9.76 -11.04
N THR A 67 -5.03 9.46 -11.35
CA THR A 67 -4.55 8.08 -11.53
C THR A 67 -4.66 7.27 -10.24
N TYR A 68 -4.34 7.87 -9.09
CA TYR A 68 -4.48 7.26 -7.79
C TYR A 68 -5.94 6.89 -7.49
N ILE A 69 -6.86 7.84 -7.71
CA ILE A 69 -8.30 7.63 -7.53
C ILE A 69 -8.78 6.51 -8.45
N GLN A 70 -8.41 6.56 -9.75
CA GLN A 70 -8.80 5.53 -10.71
C GLN A 70 -8.40 4.12 -10.25
N LYS A 71 -7.20 4.00 -9.70
CA LYS A 71 -6.64 2.71 -9.27
C LYS A 71 -7.21 2.22 -7.95
N TYR A 72 -7.38 3.11 -6.97
CA TYR A 72 -7.64 2.71 -5.59
C TYR A 72 -9.05 3.02 -5.07
N ALA A 73 -9.90 3.76 -5.81
CA ALA A 73 -11.28 3.97 -5.39
C ALA A 73 -12.07 2.67 -5.18
N PRO A 74 -11.95 1.65 -6.07
CA PRO A 74 -12.62 0.37 -5.83
C PRO A 74 -12.20 -0.29 -4.52
N LEU A 75 -10.91 -0.22 -4.19
CA LEU A 75 -10.37 -0.80 -2.95
C LEU A 75 -10.88 -0.05 -1.72
N ALA A 76 -10.88 1.29 -1.75
CA ALA A 76 -11.40 2.11 -0.66
C ALA A 76 -12.89 1.84 -0.40
N VAL A 77 -13.70 1.70 -1.46
CA VAL A 77 -15.12 1.35 -1.33
C VAL A 77 -15.32 -0.06 -0.74
N ILE A 78 -14.51 -1.03 -1.15
CA ILE A 78 -14.54 -2.37 -0.54
C ILE A 78 -14.25 -2.26 0.97
N LYS A 79 -13.20 -1.54 1.36
CA LYS A 79 -12.83 -1.35 2.76
C LYS A 79 -13.88 -0.56 3.54
N MET A 80 -14.55 0.41 2.92
CA MET A 80 -15.69 1.10 3.51
C MET A 80 -16.80 0.13 3.91
N HIS A 81 -17.15 -0.82 3.07
CA HIS A 81 -18.19 -1.80 3.39
C HIS A 81 -17.73 -2.82 4.44
N GLU A 82 -16.44 -3.18 4.45
CA GLU A 82 -15.87 -4.13 5.40
C GLU A 82 -15.69 -3.51 6.81
N PHE A 83 -15.13 -2.31 6.88
CA PHE A 83 -14.66 -1.69 8.13
C PHE A 83 -15.43 -0.44 8.56
N LYS A 84 -16.39 0.04 7.77
CA LYS A 84 -17.22 1.22 8.08
C LYS A 84 -16.42 2.53 8.19
N ILE A 85 -15.34 2.66 7.45
CA ILE A 85 -14.56 3.87 7.28
C ILE A 85 -14.96 4.50 5.95
N PRO A 86 -15.27 5.82 5.85
CA PRO A 86 -15.62 6.44 4.57
C PRO A 86 -14.56 6.18 3.49
N ALA A 87 -14.99 5.83 2.28
CA ALA A 87 -14.08 5.63 1.17
C ALA A 87 -13.31 6.91 0.83
N SER A 88 -13.99 8.06 0.93
CA SER A 88 -13.40 9.39 0.76
C SER A 88 -12.24 9.66 1.73
N ILE A 89 -12.41 9.32 2.99
CA ILE A 89 -11.38 9.45 4.03
C ILE A 89 -10.19 8.55 3.71
N THR A 90 -10.44 7.27 3.42
CA THR A 90 -9.38 6.31 3.09
C THR A 90 -8.58 6.74 1.85
N LEU A 91 -9.27 7.23 0.81
CA LEU A 91 -8.61 7.75 -0.41
C LEU A 91 -7.79 9.00 -0.12
N ALA A 92 -8.37 9.98 0.59
CA ALA A 92 -7.69 11.24 0.90
C ALA A 92 -6.43 11.00 1.75
N GLN A 93 -6.50 10.10 2.74
CA GLN A 93 -5.34 9.70 3.52
C GLN A 93 -4.29 9.02 2.64
N GLY A 94 -4.68 8.05 1.82
CA GLY A 94 -3.75 7.38 0.92
C GLY A 94 -3.07 8.35 -0.07
N ILE A 95 -3.80 9.33 -0.61
CA ILE A 95 -3.27 10.39 -1.47
C ILE A 95 -2.25 11.25 -0.72
N LEU A 96 -2.61 11.71 0.48
CA LEU A 96 -1.80 12.62 1.29
C LEU A 96 -0.52 11.93 1.80
N GLU A 97 -0.67 10.79 2.47
CA GLU A 97 0.41 10.07 3.16
C GLU A 97 1.43 9.46 2.17
N SER A 98 0.96 9.00 1.01
CA SER A 98 1.83 8.35 0.03
C SER A 98 2.32 9.27 -1.10
N GLY A 99 1.92 10.54 -1.10
CA GLY A 99 2.18 11.42 -2.24
C GLY A 99 1.61 10.83 -3.54
N ASN A 100 0.34 10.43 -3.54
CA ASN A 100 -0.32 9.74 -4.65
C ASN A 100 0.30 8.35 -4.98
N GLY A 101 0.81 7.64 -3.98
CA GLY A 101 1.50 6.37 -4.16
C GLY A 101 2.91 6.49 -4.76
N ARG A 102 3.50 7.69 -4.73
CA ARG A 102 4.77 8.03 -5.42
C ARG A 102 5.89 8.42 -4.47
N SER A 103 5.64 8.49 -3.15
CA SER A 103 6.72 8.68 -2.17
C SER A 103 7.68 7.49 -2.21
N ILE A 104 8.94 7.71 -1.86
CA ILE A 104 9.95 6.64 -1.79
C ILE A 104 9.47 5.52 -0.88
N LEU A 105 8.92 5.87 0.28
CA LEU A 105 8.38 4.89 1.22
C LEU A 105 7.27 4.06 0.58
N ALA A 106 6.28 4.69 -0.06
CA ALA A 106 5.18 3.98 -0.70
C ALA A 106 5.66 3.03 -1.81
N LEU A 107 6.59 3.47 -2.65
CA LEU A 107 7.14 2.65 -3.75
C LEU A 107 7.97 1.46 -3.25
N LYS A 108 8.78 1.64 -2.19
CA LYS A 108 9.64 0.56 -1.65
C LYS A 108 8.88 -0.44 -0.79
N SER A 109 7.79 0.00 -0.16
CA SER A 109 7.10 -0.79 0.87
C SER A 109 5.65 -1.16 0.56
N ASN A 110 5.03 -0.63 -0.50
CA ASN A 110 3.59 -0.68 -0.75
C ASN A 110 2.77 -0.14 0.45
N ASN A 111 3.37 0.70 1.29
CA ASN A 111 2.76 1.28 2.49
C ASN A 111 2.24 2.68 2.17
N HIS A 112 0.97 2.77 1.85
CA HIS A 112 0.34 4.02 1.42
C HIS A 112 -0.16 4.89 2.58
N PHE A 113 0.00 4.45 3.82
CA PHE A 113 -0.49 5.15 5.01
C PHE A 113 0.60 5.43 6.05
N GLY A 114 1.86 5.17 5.72
CA GLY A 114 2.98 5.43 6.63
C GLY A 114 2.87 4.62 7.94
N ILE A 115 2.37 3.38 7.90
CA ILE A 115 2.20 2.60 9.12
C ILE A 115 3.56 2.13 9.61
N LYS A 116 3.97 2.62 10.79
CA LYS A 116 5.22 2.25 11.45
C LYS A 116 5.16 0.83 12.04
N CYS A 117 6.31 0.20 12.22
CA CYS A 117 6.42 -1.08 12.95
C CYS A 117 6.08 -0.84 14.42
N HIS A 118 4.95 -1.35 14.86
CA HIS A 118 4.60 -1.34 16.28
C HIS A 118 5.04 -2.64 16.94
N LYS A 119 5.08 -2.66 18.28
CA LYS A 119 5.35 -3.85 19.07
C LYS A 119 4.48 -5.02 18.60
N GLY A 120 5.12 -6.15 18.30
CA GLY A 120 4.45 -7.35 17.77
C GLY A 120 4.33 -7.41 16.24
N TRP A 121 4.94 -6.48 15.49
CA TRP A 121 5.04 -6.63 14.04
C TRP A 121 6.11 -7.66 13.66
N GLU A 122 5.71 -8.74 13.01
CA GLU A 122 6.58 -9.84 12.56
C GLU A 122 6.76 -9.87 11.03
N GLY A 123 6.10 -8.95 10.32
CA GLY A 123 6.18 -8.85 8.86
C GLY A 123 7.46 -8.17 8.38
N LYS A 124 7.61 -8.07 7.06
CA LYS A 124 8.72 -7.35 6.43
C LYS A 124 8.66 -5.86 6.76
N SER A 125 9.81 -5.22 6.83
CA SER A 125 9.95 -3.79 7.13
C SER A 125 10.89 -3.09 6.15
N VAL A 126 10.80 -1.77 6.12
CA VAL A 126 11.77 -0.85 5.53
C VAL A 126 12.07 0.25 6.54
N TYR A 127 13.25 0.83 6.43
CA TYR A 127 13.67 1.95 7.26
C TYR A 127 13.69 3.22 6.42
N HIS A 128 13.19 4.31 6.98
CA HIS A 128 13.10 5.59 6.32
C HIS A 128 13.09 6.71 7.35
N ASP A 129 13.77 7.82 7.06
CA ASP A 129 13.77 8.99 7.93
C ASP A 129 12.40 9.68 7.88
N ASP A 130 11.78 9.88 9.04
CA ASP A 130 10.50 10.56 9.23
C ASP A 130 10.59 11.46 10.46
N ASP A 131 9.83 11.19 11.54
CA ASP A 131 9.95 11.92 12.82
C ASP A 131 11.32 11.69 13.46
N GLU A 132 11.87 10.49 13.31
CA GLU A 132 13.17 10.07 13.77
C GLU A 132 14.01 9.51 12.59
N LYS A 133 15.31 9.49 12.77
CA LYS A 133 16.21 8.85 11.81
C LYS A 133 16.00 7.35 11.85
N ASP A 134 15.94 6.71 10.66
CA ASP A 134 15.78 5.26 10.51
C ASP A 134 14.51 4.71 11.17
N ASP A 135 13.39 5.44 11.09
CA ASP A 135 12.09 4.93 11.54
C ASP A 135 11.69 3.66 10.79
N CYS A 136 11.17 2.68 11.54
CA CYS A 136 10.72 1.41 10.97
C CYS A 136 9.30 1.50 10.43
N PHE A 137 9.12 1.20 9.15
CA PHE A 137 7.83 1.12 8.48
C PHE A 137 7.50 -0.29 8.00
N ARG A 138 6.24 -0.67 8.09
CA ARG A 138 5.76 -1.96 7.59
C ARG A 138 5.91 -2.04 6.06
N LYS A 139 6.36 -3.19 5.57
CA LYS A 139 6.44 -3.48 4.13
C LYS A 139 5.44 -4.55 3.75
N TYR A 140 4.64 -4.27 2.73
CA TYR A 140 3.60 -5.17 2.24
C TYR A 140 3.97 -5.77 0.89
N ALA A 141 3.42 -6.96 0.60
CA ALA A 141 3.56 -7.59 -0.72
C ALA A 141 2.75 -6.81 -1.77
N TYR A 142 1.58 -6.31 -1.38
CA TYR A 142 0.66 -5.57 -2.25
C TYR A 142 0.12 -4.33 -1.52
N VAL A 143 -0.26 -3.31 -2.29
CA VAL A 143 -0.86 -2.08 -1.73
C VAL A 143 -2.17 -2.38 -0.99
N GLU A 144 -2.94 -3.37 -1.44
CA GLU A 144 -4.17 -3.83 -0.80
C GLU A 144 -3.98 -4.23 0.65
N ASN A 145 -2.80 -4.79 0.99
CA ASN A 145 -2.47 -5.14 2.36
C ASN A 145 -2.32 -3.89 3.24
N SER A 146 -1.77 -2.79 2.70
CA SER A 146 -1.67 -1.54 3.46
C SER A 146 -3.04 -0.91 3.71
N TYR A 147 -3.98 -1.02 2.77
CA TYR A 147 -5.37 -0.58 2.95
C TYR A 147 -6.09 -1.39 4.02
N ASN A 148 -5.85 -2.71 4.03
CA ASN A 148 -6.42 -3.58 5.06
C ASN A 148 -5.87 -3.22 6.44
N ASP A 149 -4.56 -3.15 6.56
CA ASP A 149 -3.86 -2.85 7.81
C ASP A 149 -4.22 -1.45 8.35
N HIS A 150 -4.35 -0.44 7.47
CA HIS A 150 -4.88 0.87 7.83
C HIS A 150 -6.30 0.78 8.42
N SER A 151 -7.17 -0.01 7.81
CA SER A 151 -8.53 -0.18 8.31
C SER A 151 -8.55 -0.89 9.68
N GLU A 152 -7.73 -1.92 9.86
CA GLU A 152 -7.55 -2.63 11.13
C GLU A 152 -6.91 -1.71 12.19
N PHE A 153 -5.97 -0.85 11.80
CA PHE A 153 -5.36 0.14 12.67
C PHE A 153 -6.39 1.10 13.27
N LEU A 154 -7.36 1.57 12.49
CA LEU A 154 -8.41 2.47 12.96
C LEU A 154 -9.47 1.72 13.78
N THR A 155 -9.90 0.54 13.36
CA THR A 155 -10.94 -0.24 14.06
C THR A 155 -10.44 -0.86 15.35
N GLY A 156 -9.17 -1.26 15.41
CA GLY A 156 -8.58 -1.98 16.54
C GLY A 156 -8.16 -1.09 17.72
N ARG A 157 -8.14 0.23 17.58
CA ARG A 157 -7.67 1.12 18.64
C ARG A 157 -8.78 1.93 19.29
N LYS A 158 -8.92 1.81 20.60
CA LYS A 158 -9.97 2.49 21.42
C LYS A 158 -10.07 3.98 21.16
N ARG A 159 -8.94 4.67 20.90
CA ARG A 159 -8.93 6.11 20.65
C ARG A 159 -9.71 6.55 19.41
N TYR A 160 -9.92 5.65 18.44
CA TYR A 160 -10.70 5.90 17.22
C TYR A 160 -12.16 5.41 17.32
N ALA A 161 -12.54 4.69 18.37
CA ALA A 161 -13.87 4.07 18.47
C ALA A 161 -15.05 5.05 18.31
N PHE A 162 -14.88 6.30 18.73
CA PHE A 162 -15.94 7.32 18.60
C PHE A 162 -16.20 7.74 17.14
N LEU A 163 -15.23 7.56 16.23
CA LEU A 163 -15.38 7.84 14.80
C LEU A 163 -16.51 7.00 14.18
N PHE A 164 -16.63 5.77 14.61
CA PHE A 164 -17.64 4.82 14.10
C PHE A 164 -19.09 5.13 14.53
N LYS A 165 -19.30 6.18 15.35
CA LYS A 165 -20.60 6.79 15.64
C LYS A 165 -20.95 7.93 14.70
N ILE A 166 -20.01 8.39 13.89
CA ILE A 166 -20.19 9.44 12.88
C ILE A 166 -20.78 8.80 11.62
N SER A 167 -21.71 9.49 10.95
CA SER A 167 -22.24 9.05 9.65
C SER A 167 -21.09 8.83 8.68
N ILE A 168 -21.15 7.75 7.90
CA ILE A 168 -20.15 7.39 6.89
C ILE A 168 -20.03 8.47 5.80
N THR A 169 -21.08 9.26 5.58
CA THR A 169 -21.10 10.35 4.60
C THR A 169 -20.65 11.69 5.17
N ASN A 170 -20.36 11.77 6.47
CA ASN A 170 -19.88 13.01 7.11
C ASN A 170 -18.34 13.01 7.21
N TYR A 171 -17.69 13.11 6.05
CA TYR A 171 -16.23 13.12 5.96
C TYR A 171 -15.58 14.29 6.72
N GLN A 172 -16.24 15.46 6.84
CA GLN A 172 -15.72 16.60 7.60
C GLN A 172 -15.58 16.25 9.08
N ALA A 173 -16.61 15.61 9.68
CA ALA A 173 -16.54 15.18 11.07
C ALA A 173 -15.51 14.05 11.25
N TRP A 174 -15.37 13.14 10.28
CA TRP A 174 -14.36 12.11 10.27
C TRP A 174 -12.94 12.70 10.24
N ALA A 175 -12.65 13.66 9.34
CA ALA A 175 -11.34 14.32 9.24
C ALA A 175 -10.96 15.04 10.55
N LYS A 176 -11.89 15.82 11.12
CA LYS A 176 -11.69 16.47 12.43
C LYS A 176 -11.52 15.45 13.55
N GLY A 177 -12.27 14.36 13.51
CA GLY A 177 -12.21 13.28 14.48
C GLY A 177 -10.87 12.53 14.46
N LEU A 178 -10.30 12.27 13.28
CA LEU A 178 -8.97 11.68 13.12
C LEU A 178 -7.88 12.53 13.79
N LYS A 179 -7.91 13.86 13.59
CA LYS A 179 -7.00 14.79 14.27
C LYS A 179 -7.20 14.75 15.78
N LYS A 180 -8.46 14.82 16.25
CA LYS A 180 -8.79 14.73 17.69
C LYS A 180 -8.29 13.44 18.32
N ALA A 181 -8.34 12.31 17.58
CA ALA A 181 -7.84 11.02 18.03
C ALA A 181 -6.31 10.89 17.98
N GLY A 182 -5.59 11.92 17.50
CA GLY A 182 -4.15 11.92 17.38
C GLY A 182 -3.62 11.03 16.23
N TYR A 183 -4.34 11.00 15.09
CA TYR A 183 -3.84 10.32 13.90
C TYR A 183 -2.63 11.05 13.32
N ALA A 184 -2.68 12.39 13.28
CA ALA A 184 -1.58 13.24 12.86
C ALA A 184 -1.35 14.37 13.86
N THR A 185 -0.11 14.84 13.97
CA THR A 185 0.28 15.99 14.80
C THR A 185 -0.01 17.34 14.14
N ASP A 186 -0.04 17.38 12.81
CA ASP A 186 -0.31 18.57 12.01
C ASP A 186 -1.72 19.14 12.28
N ILE A 187 -1.79 20.43 12.64
CA ILE A 187 -3.04 21.13 12.91
C ILE A 187 -3.92 21.27 11.66
N GLU A 188 -3.30 21.37 10.49
CA GLU A 188 -3.98 21.52 9.21
C GLU A 188 -4.42 20.17 8.59
N TYR A 189 -4.16 19.05 9.27
CA TYR A 189 -4.49 17.73 8.76
C TYR A 189 -5.95 17.57 8.32
N PRO A 190 -6.96 18.00 9.12
CA PRO A 190 -8.35 17.95 8.69
C PRO A 190 -8.63 18.75 7.44
N THR A 191 -8.09 19.96 7.36
CA THR A 191 -8.25 20.87 6.22
C THR A 191 -7.64 20.26 4.95
N LYS A 192 -6.45 19.68 5.06
CA LYS A 192 -5.80 18.97 3.94
C LYS A 192 -6.66 17.81 3.43
N LEU A 193 -7.20 16.98 4.32
CA LEU A 193 -8.10 15.89 3.92
C LEU A 193 -9.38 16.41 3.27
N ILE A 194 -10.03 17.40 3.86
CA ILE A 194 -11.28 17.98 3.36
C ILE A 194 -11.05 18.57 1.97
N ASN A 195 -10.00 19.35 1.76
CA ASN A 195 -9.68 19.93 0.46
C ASN A 195 -9.48 18.84 -0.62
N ILE A 196 -8.73 17.79 -0.32
CA ILE A 196 -8.57 16.66 -1.25
C ILE A 196 -9.93 16.02 -1.56
N ILE A 197 -10.77 15.79 -0.56
CA ILE A 197 -12.09 15.19 -0.74
C ILE A 197 -12.98 16.08 -1.60
N GLU A 198 -12.98 17.37 -1.40
CA GLU A 198 -13.82 18.34 -2.11
C GLU A 198 -13.32 18.61 -3.53
N ASP A 199 -12.03 18.85 -3.72
CA ASP A 199 -11.42 19.09 -5.03
C ASP A 199 -11.66 17.93 -6.01
N TYR A 200 -11.56 16.69 -5.51
CA TYR A 200 -11.75 15.47 -6.30
C TYR A 200 -13.10 14.79 -6.07
N LYS A 201 -14.03 15.41 -5.32
CA LYS A 201 -15.39 14.91 -5.02
C LYS A 201 -15.41 13.48 -4.52
N LEU A 202 -14.42 13.10 -3.71
CA LEU A 202 -14.27 11.72 -3.23
C LEU A 202 -15.46 11.26 -2.40
N TYR A 203 -16.24 12.19 -1.82
CA TYR A 203 -17.47 11.90 -1.07
C TYR A 203 -18.54 11.16 -1.91
N GLU A 204 -18.47 11.23 -3.24
CA GLU A 204 -19.36 10.45 -4.11
C GLU A 204 -19.17 8.94 -3.91
N PHE A 205 -17.96 8.49 -3.59
CA PHE A 205 -17.67 7.08 -3.31
C PHE A 205 -18.25 6.57 -1.99
N ASP A 206 -18.57 7.46 -1.03
CA ASP A 206 -19.19 7.08 0.24
C ASP A 206 -20.65 6.65 0.08
N THR A 207 -21.26 6.95 -1.06
CA THR A 207 -22.66 6.60 -1.39
C THR A 207 -22.78 5.31 -2.19
N VAL A 208 -21.67 4.70 -2.64
CA VAL A 208 -21.68 3.45 -3.42
C VAL A 208 -22.20 2.30 -2.58
N LYS A 209 -23.25 1.64 -3.06
CA LYS A 209 -23.89 0.53 -2.35
C LYS A 209 -23.14 -0.79 -2.55
N LYS A 210 -23.18 -1.66 -1.53
CA LYS A 210 -22.57 -3.00 -1.60
C LYS A 210 -23.13 -3.84 -2.75
N SER A 211 -24.41 -3.63 -3.12
CA SER A 211 -25.07 -4.28 -4.27
C SER A 211 -24.38 -3.93 -5.59
N ASP A 212 -23.83 -2.73 -5.68
CA ASP A 212 -23.25 -2.23 -6.93
C ASP A 212 -21.89 -2.89 -7.19
N LEU A 213 -21.18 -3.30 -6.15
CA LEU A 213 -19.92 -4.06 -6.26
C LEU A 213 -20.08 -5.44 -6.92
N LYS A 214 -21.28 -6.03 -6.91
CA LYS A 214 -21.56 -7.35 -7.50
C LYS A 214 -21.84 -7.29 -9.00
N LYS A 215 -22.40 -6.20 -9.50
CA LYS A 215 -22.80 -6.04 -10.91
C LYS A 215 -21.62 -6.08 -11.87
N TYR A 216 -20.45 -5.67 -11.44
CA TYR A 216 -19.25 -5.55 -12.29
C TYR A 216 -18.41 -6.82 -12.41
N LYS A 217 -18.75 -7.90 -11.73
CA LYS A 217 -18.08 -9.19 -11.93
C LYS A 217 -18.30 -9.79 -13.32
N LYS A 218 -19.36 -9.37 -14.03
CA LYS A 218 -19.79 -9.95 -15.32
C LYS A 218 -19.19 -9.30 -16.56
N GLU A 219 -18.83 -8.00 -16.51
CA GLU A 219 -18.35 -7.27 -17.69
C GLU A 219 -16.84 -7.37 -17.92
N VAL A 220 -16.10 -7.94 -16.97
CA VAL A 220 -14.63 -7.95 -17.00
C VAL A 220 -14.07 -9.26 -17.56
N GLU A 221 -14.90 -10.24 -17.91
CA GLU A 221 -14.43 -11.51 -18.50
C GLU A 221 -14.01 -11.41 -19.97
N GLU A 222 -14.28 -10.31 -20.68
CA GLU A 222 -14.01 -10.19 -22.12
C GLU A 222 -12.83 -9.32 -22.54
N ILE A 223 -12.07 -8.70 -21.63
CA ILE A 223 -10.85 -8.00 -22.02
C ILE A 223 -9.70 -8.99 -22.05
N LYS A 224 -9.41 -9.54 -23.23
CA LYS A 224 -8.20 -10.32 -23.51
C LYS A 224 -6.96 -9.54 -23.05
N PRO A 225 -5.97 -10.19 -22.43
CA PRO A 225 -4.73 -9.52 -22.04
C PRO A 225 -4.06 -8.99 -23.30
N ILE A 226 -3.87 -7.67 -23.35
CA ILE A 226 -2.93 -7.09 -24.32
C ILE A 226 -1.57 -7.58 -23.86
N SER A 227 -0.99 -8.50 -24.63
CA SER A 227 0.39 -8.92 -24.48
C SER A 227 1.27 -7.71 -24.77
N VAL A 228 1.69 -7.01 -23.71
CA VAL A 228 2.82 -6.09 -23.82
C VAL A 228 4.04 -6.99 -23.91
N SER A 229 4.51 -7.21 -25.13
CA SER A 229 5.84 -7.79 -25.35
C SER A 229 6.85 -6.81 -24.75
N VAL A 230 7.44 -7.21 -23.64
CA VAL A 230 8.64 -6.57 -23.13
C VAL A 230 9.74 -6.88 -24.13
N ALA A 231 9.97 -5.98 -25.06
CA ALA A 231 11.18 -6.01 -25.86
C ALA A 231 12.34 -5.67 -24.92
N THR A 232 13.09 -6.69 -24.55
CA THR A 232 14.39 -6.58 -23.90
C THR A 232 15.35 -5.97 -24.91
N THR A 233 15.47 -4.66 -24.90
CA THR A 233 16.60 -4.00 -25.57
C THR A 233 17.56 -3.52 -24.49
N THR A 234 18.57 -4.33 -24.29
CA THR A 234 19.81 -3.96 -23.61
C THR A 234 20.57 -3.02 -24.55
N GLU A 235 20.31 -1.72 -24.44
CA GLU A 235 21.23 -0.72 -24.95
C GLU A 235 21.78 0.08 -23.78
N LEU A 236 23.09 -0.06 -23.55
CA LEU A 236 23.87 0.82 -22.70
C LEU A 236 23.86 2.22 -23.33
N SER A 237 22.86 3.05 -23.02
CA SER A 237 22.90 4.46 -23.37
C SER A 237 23.65 5.22 -22.28
N SER A 238 24.69 5.93 -22.64
CA SER A 238 25.42 6.89 -21.84
C SER A 238 24.45 7.82 -21.10
N GLY A 239 24.37 7.70 -19.77
CA GLY A 239 23.41 8.44 -18.96
C GLY A 239 23.58 9.96 -19.15
N LYS A 240 22.48 10.63 -19.46
CA LYS A 240 22.43 12.09 -19.52
C LYS A 240 22.59 12.64 -18.10
N ILE A 241 23.48 13.62 -17.89
CA ILE A 241 23.69 14.25 -16.58
C ILE A 241 22.82 15.51 -16.47
N HIS A 242 22.04 15.61 -15.40
CA HIS A 242 21.32 16.82 -15.01
C HIS A 242 21.99 17.48 -13.79
N THR A 243 22.26 18.79 -13.88
CA THR A 243 22.74 19.56 -12.73
C THR A 243 21.56 20.28 -12.09
N VAL A 244 21.32 20.02 -10.81
CA VAL A 244 20.19 20.56 -10.04
C VAL A 244 20.30 22.09 -9.94
N LYS A 245 19.22 22.78 -10.30
CA LYS A 245 19.09 24.25 -10.21
C LYS A 245 18.29 24.66 -8.98
N LYS A 246 18.39 25.91 -8.60
CA LYS A 246 17.59 26.49 -7.50
C LYS A 246 16.08 26.30 -7.78
N GLY A 247 15.36 25.71 -6.81
CA GLY A 247 13.93 25.46 -6.89
C GLY A 247 13.54 24.14 -7.60
N GLU A 248 14.50 23.39 -8.13
CA GLU A 248 14.21 22.06 -8.67
C GLU A 248 14.13 21.03 -7.51
N THR A 249 13.25 20.05 -7.70
CA THR A 249 13.06 18.90 -6.80
C THR A 249 13.27 17.62 -7.61
N LEU A 250 13.55 16.50 -6.95
CA LEU A 250 13.59 15.19 -7.62
C LEU A 250 12.33 14.95 -8.48
N TYR A 251 11.19 15.44 -8.00
CA TYR A 251 9.94 15.36 -8.72
C TYR A 251 9.94 16.20 -10.01
N SER A 252 10.33 17.48 -9.95
CA SER A 252 10.37 18.32 -11.16
C SER A 252 11.37 17.80 -12.19
N ILE A 253 12.50 17.25 -11.73
CA ILE A 253 13.54 16.66 -12.57
C ILE A 253 13.05 15.35 -13.19
N SER A 254 12.41 14.48 -12.43
CA SER A 254 11.86 13.23 -12.94
C SER A 254 10.81 13.47 -14.03
N ARG A 255 9.96 14.50 -13.85
CA ARG A 255 9.00 14.96 -14.88
C ARG A 255 9.69 15.42 -16.16
N LYS A 256 10.71 16.25 -16.01
CA LYS A 256 11.46 16.83 -17.14
C LYS A 256 12.08 15.75 -18.05
N TYR A 257 12.44 14.62 -17.45
CA TYR A 257 13.10 13.52 -18.17
C TYR A 257 12.21 12.30 -18.37
N ASN A 258 10.92 12.39 -18.03
CA ASN A 258 9.94 11.32 -18.16
C ASN A 258 10.36 9.99 -17.49
N ILE A 259 11.01 10.09 -16.33
CA ILE A 259 11.40 8.98 -15.48
C ILE A 259 10.69 9.09 -14.13
N THR A 260 10.65 8.01 -13.36
CA THR A 260 10.10 8.05 -12.01
C THR A 260 11.10 8.65 -11.01
N VAL A 261 10.59 9.20 -9.88
CA VAL A 261 11.47 9.63 -8.79
C VAL A 261 12.30 8.45 -8.29
N LEU A 262 11.73 7.25 -8.25
CA LEU A 262 12.43 6.02 -7.84
C LEU A 262 13.60 5.71 -8.78
N GLN A 263 13.39 5.73 -10.10
CA GLN A 263 14.47 5.54 -11.07
C GLN A 263 15.58 6.59 -10.90
N LEU A 264 15.20 7.84 -10.62
CA LEU A 264 16.16 8.92 -10.41
C LEU A 264 16.95 8.73 -9.10
N THR A 265 16.29 8.30 -8.00
CA THR A 265 16.95 8.05 -6.72
C THR A 265 17.83 6.81 -6.76
N GLU A 266 17.35 5.70 -7.29
CA GLU A 266 18.12 4.45 -7.41
C GLU A 266 19.30 4.60 -8.37
N GLY A 267 19.10 5.27 -9.52
CA GLY A 267 20.14 5.53 -10.50
C GLY A 267 21.26 6.43 -9.99
N ASN A 268 21.02 7.16 -8.88
CA ASN A 268 21.96 8.09 -8.26
C ASN A 268 22.34 7.71 -6.82
N ASN A 269 21.94 6.53 -6.33
CA ASN A 269 22.19 6.04 -4.97
C ASN A 269 21.76 7.04 -3.88
N LEU A 270 20.64 7.75 -4.11
CA LEU A 270 20.09 8.67 -3.13
C LEU A 270 19.33 7.91 -2.06
N THR A 271 19.63 8.19 -0.80
CA THR A 271 19.01 7.55 0.35
C THR A 271 17.68 8.21 0.76
N ASP A 272 17.54 9.49 0.39
CA ASP A 272 16.35 10.31 0.67
C ASP A 272 15.97 11.19 -0.54
N ASN A 273 14.99 12.07 -0.35
CA ASN A 273 14.52 13.02 -1.38
C ASN A 273 15.30 14.34 -1.40
N SER A 274 16.38 14.47 -0.61
CA SER A 274 17.15 15.70 -0.52
C SER A 274 18.14 15.78 -1.68
N ILE A 275 18.11 16.89 -2.39
CA ILE A 275 19.08 17.23 -3.42
C ILE A 275 19.58 18.65 -3.22
N SER A 276 20.86 18.87 -3.53
CA SER A 276 21.50 20.16 -3.38
C SER A 276 21.62 20.88 -4.71
N ILE A 277 21.55 22.21 -4.70
CA ILE A 277 21.83 23.02 -5.88
C ILE A 277 23.25 22.72 -6.36
N GLY A 278 23.40 22.46 -7.66
CA GLY A 278 24.67 22.07 -8.28
C GLY A 278 24.95 20.55 -8.25
N GLN A 279 24.15 19.76 -7.55
CA GLN A 279 24.29 18.31 -7.54
C GLN A 279 24.07 17.74 -8.95
N LYS A 280 24.94 16.82 -9.36
CA LYS A 280 24.84 16.13 -10.65
C LYS A 280 24.05 14.83 -10.48
N LEU A 281 22.98 14.67 -11.26
CA LEU A 281 22.14 13.48 -11.27
C LEU A 281 22.24 12.78 -12.63
N ILE A 282 22.47 11.47 -12.59
CA ILE A 282 22.49 10.63 -13.79
C ILE A 282 21.04 10.32 -14.15
N ILE A 283 20.69 10.61 -15.39
CA ILE A 283 19.36 10.33 -15.99
C ILE A 283 19.48 9.08 -16.84
N LYS A 284 18.90 7.99 -16.38
CA LYS A 284 18.88 6.68 -17.06
C LYS A 284 17.48 6.35 -17.54
#